data_96b57fd9b291c512ab09ef5e724da1ab
#
_entry.id   96b57fd9b291c512ab09ef5e724da1ab
#
_cell.length_a   1.000
_cell.length_b   1.000
_cell.length_c   1.000
_cell.angle_alpha   90.00
_cell.angle_beta   90.00
_cell.angle_gamma   90.00
#
_symmetry.space_group_name_H-M   'P 1'
#
loop_
_entity.id
_entity.type
_entity.pdbx_description
1 polymer ?
#
loop_
_entity_poly.entity_id
_entity_poly.type
_entity_poly.pdbx_seq_one_letter_code
_entity_poly.pdbx_strand_id
1 'polypeptide(L)'
;MTPEIASPNPRAFECRSLAPSAVIGFVMVHIAALGVFALGFSWKGVVLCVASYYLRMFAITAGFHRYFSHRSYRLARVPQFLLAFLGQTSAQKGVLWWASNHRHHHKYSDRPEDIHSPLQKGFWWSHMGWILARDHAESDPSRIPDFAKYPELVWLDRNEYLPTLLYAIGLYFAFGWTGLFYGYFLSTALLWHGTFSINSVMHVFGRRAYATTDDSRNSFLFALVTMGEGWHNNHHWAPGSAAQGFRWWEVDASFYLLRLGEQLGLVRDLRRPPARWREAAREADRTGRAFTSARLHERVQSLTRRWADLRDSARLSAHDAIAELETARLRAAAQLDRLHEEASAAGARAGRRLDEVHAEIEKVRAHLAEILERLVAAAESLRMPRPEPG
;
A
#
# COMPACT_ATOMS: atom_id res chain seq x y z
N MET A 1 16.52 -4.75 37.77
CA MET A 1 17.11 -4.96 36.45
C MET A 1 15.97 -5.32 35.53
N THR A 2 15.39 -4.35 34.85
CA THR A 2 14.41 -4.55 33.77
C THR A 2 15.20 -4.81 32.48
N PRO A 3 14.85 -5.81 31.67
CA PRO A 3 15.54 -6.05 30.41
C PRO A 3 15.30 -4.88 29.46
N GLU A 4 16.40 -4.36 28.96
CA GLU A 4 16.46 -3.33 27.91
C GLU A 4 15.84 -3.93 26.64
N ILE A 5 14.66 -3.45 26.28
CA ILE A 5 14.04 -3.81 25.00
C ILE A 5 14.76 -2.97 23.95
N ALA A 6 15.76 -3.59 23.31
CA ALA A 6 16.42 -3.02 22.15
C ALA A 6 15.36 -2.65 21.12
N SER A 7 15.36 -1.40 20.67
CA SER A 7 14.49 -0.95 19.58
C SER A 7 14.81 -1.78 18.33
N PRO A 8 13.84 -2.46 17.69
CA PRO A 8 14.13 -3.25 16.52
C PRO A 8 14.68 -2.35 15.41
N ASN A 9 15.81 -2.73 14.83
CA ASN A 9 16.38 -2.08 13.66
C ASN A 9 15.35 -2.19 12.51
N PRO A 10 14.69 -1.13 12.07
CA PRO A 10 13.59 -1.22 11.11
C PRO A 10 14.03 -1.63 9.70
N ARG A 11 15.31 -1.91 9.50
CA ARG A 11 15.90 -2.26 8.20
C ARG A 11 16.31 -3.72 8.06
N ALA A 12 16.23 -4.51 9.12
CA ALA A 12 16.57 -5.92 9.06
C ALA A 12 15.33 -6.76 8.73
N PHE A 13 15.39 -7.53 7.66
CA PHE A 13 14.42 -8.56 7.35
C PHE A 13 14.61 -9.69 8.40
N GLU A 14 13.76 -9.71 9.42
CA GLU A 14 13.86 -10.69 10.49
C GLU A 14 13.33 -12.05 10.02
N CYS A 15 14.24 -12.93 9.58
CA CYS A 15 13.91 -14.31 9.18
C CYS A 15 13.15 -15.10 10.27
N ARG A 16 13.25 -14.70 11.54
CA ARG A 16 12.64 -15.39 12.68
C ARG A 16 11.11 -15.28 12.72
N SER A 17 10.54 -14.26 12.10
CA SER A 17 9.09 -14.03 12.05
C SER A 17 8.37 -14.74 10.89
N LEU A 18 9.10 -15.36 9.96
CA LEU A 18 8.51 -16.01 8.79
C LEU A 18 7.91 -17.38 9.13
N ALA A 19 6.77 -17.69 8.49
CA ALA A 19 6.12 -19.00 8.54
C ALA A 19 6.77 -19.94 7.53
N PRO A 20 7.44 -21.05 7.94
CA PRO A 20 8.15 -21.94 7.01
C PRO A 20 7.25 -22.47 5.89
N SER A 21 6.01 -22.84 6.20
CA SER A 21 5.04 -23.33 5.20
C SER A 21 4.70 -22.29 4.13
N ALA A 22 4.54 -21.02 4.52
CA ALA A 22 4.29 -19.93 3.59
C ALA A 22 5.49 -19.66 2.69
N VAL A 23 6.71 -19.66 3.27
CA VAL A 23 7.96 -19.49 2.53
C VAL A 23 8.15 -20.65 1.53
N ILE A 24 7.97 -21.90 1.99
CA ILE A 24 8.09 -23.07 1.10
C ILE A 24 7.09 -22.97 -0.04
N GLY A 25 5.81 -22.66 0.23
CA GLY A 25 4.80 -22.50 -0.81
C GLY A 25 5.16 -21.40 -1.81
N PHE A 26 5.64 -20.26 -1.31
CA PHE A 26 6.09 -19.14 -2.13
C PHE A 26 7.24 -19.56 -3.07
N VAL A 27 8.28 -20.15 -2.51
CA VAL A 27 9.47 -20.61 -3.28
C VAL A 27 9.08 -21.69 -4.29
N MET A 28 8.25 -22.67 -3.88
CA MET A 28 7.80 -23.75 -4.76
C MET A 28 7.02 -23.24 -5.98
N VAL A 29 6.16 -22.24 -5.82
CA VAL A 29 5.46 -21.61 -6.95
C VAL A 29 6.43 -20.97 -7.93
N HIS A 30 7.47 -20.29 -7.43
CA HIS A 30 8.48 -19.65 -8.29
C HIS A 30 9.34 -20.70 -9.01
N ILE A 31 9.78 -21.75 -8.32
CA ILE A 31 10.51 -22.85 -8.95
C ILE A 31 9.65 -23.52 -10.02
N ALA A 32 8.38 -23.82 -9.68
CA ALA A 32 7.46 -24.45 -10.62
C ALA A 32 7.16 -23.54 -11.84
N ALA A 33 7.13 -22.22 -11.66
CA ALA A 33 6.97 -21.28 -12.78
C ALA A 33 8.11 -21.40 -13.82
N LEU A 34 9.33 -21.81 -13.40
CA LEU A 34 10.44 -22.07 -14.32
C LEU A 34 10.19 -23.30 -15.21
N GLY A 35 9.20 -24.13 -14.88
CA GLY A 35 8.79 -25.28 -15.72
C GLY A 35 8.33 -24.90 -17.14
N VAL A 36 8.01 -23.64 -17.38
CA VAL A 36 7.71 -23.12 -18.74
C VAL A 36 8.91 -23.29 -19.69
N PHE A 37 10.14 -23.20 -19.15
CA PHE A 37 11.35 -23.39 -19.97
C PHE A 37 11.51 -24.85 -20.41
N ALA A 38 11.05 -25.82 -19.62
CA ALA A 38 11.06 -27.24 -20.01
C ALA A 38 10.01 -27.55 -21.07
N LEU A 39 8.90 -26.79 -21.14
CA LEU A 39 7.87 -26.94 -22.17
C LEU A 39 8.22 -26.18 -23.45
N GLY A 40 9.17 -25.26 -23.41
CA GLY A 40 9.46 -24.36 -24.50
C GLY A 40 8.41 -23.27 -24.72
N PHE A 41 8.65 -22.39 -25.69
CA PHE A 41 7.76 -21.27 -26.00
C PHE A 41 6.43 -21.78 -26.61
N SER A 42 5.33 -21.25 -26.13
CA SER A 42 3.97 -21.58 -26.59
C SER A 42 3.06 -20.35 -26.58
N TRP A 43 2.58 -19.93 -27.74
CA TRP A 43 1.56 -18.85 -27.82
C TRP A 43 0.29 -19.20 -27.04
N LYS A 44 -0.15 -20.48 -27.07
CA LYS A 44 -1.25 -20.96 -26.24
C LYS A 44 -0.92 -20.76 -24.76
N GLY A 45 0.30 -21.07 -24.34
CA GLY A 45 0.77 -20.88 -22.99
C GLY A 45 0.76 -19.40 -22.58
N VAL A 46 1.25 -18.51 -23.43
CA VAL A 46 1.23 -17.06 -23.20
C VAL A 46 -0.21 -16.54 -23.03
N VAL A 47 -1.11 -16.93 -23.92
CA VAL A 47 -2.53 -16.53 -23.84
C VAL A 47 -3.17 -17.03 -22.53
N LEU A 48 -2.92 -18.30 -22.17
CA LEU A 48 -3.41 -18.87 -20.91
C LEU A 48 -2.83 -18.13 -19.68
N CYS A 49 -1.54 -17.79 -19.71
CA CYS A 49 -0.90 -17.02 -18.63
C CYS A 49 -1.57 -15.65 -18.47
N VAL A 50 -1.70 -14.90 -19.55
CA VAL A 50 -2.30 -13.56 -19.55
C VAL A 50 -3.77 -13.59 -19.14
N ALA A 51 -4.56 -14.52 -19.70
CA ALA A 51 -5.98 -14.67 -19.36
C ALA A 51 -6.17 -15.05 -17.88
N SER A 52 -5.41 -16.02 -17.39
CA SER A 52 -5.43 -16.44 -15.99
C SER A 52 -4.96 -15.34 -15.03
N TYR A 53 -3.95 -14.59 -15.39
CA TYR A 53 -3.46 -13.44 -14.65
C TYR A 53 -4.57 -12.38 -14.48
N TYR A 54 -5.14 -11.90 -15.58
CA TYR A 54 -6.13 -10.82 -15.52
C TYR A 54 -7.47 -11.25 -14.92
N LEU A 55 -7.89 -12.50 -15.13
CA LEU A 55 -9.08 -13.04 -14.47
C LEU A 55 -8.95 -12.99 -12.95
N ARG A 56 -7.82 -13.45 -12.42
CA ARG A 56 -7.55 -13.48 -10.98
C ARG A 56 -7.19 -12.10 -10.43
N MET A 57 -6.50 -11.27 -11.22
CA MET A 57 -6.26 -9.86 -10.89
C MET A 57 -7.58 -9.11 -10.71
N PHE A 58 -8.55 -9.32 -11.62
CA PHE A 58 -9.91 -8.77 -11.46
C PHE A 58 -10.55 -9.20 -10.14
N ALA A 59 -10.44 -10.47 -9.77
CA ALA A 59 -11.04 -10.97 -8.53
C ALA A 59 -10.36 -10.39 -7.27
N ILE A 60 -9.05 -10.11 -7.31
CA ILE A 60 -8.36 -9.38 -6.24
C ILE A 60 -8.81 -7.92 -6.21
N THR A 61 -8.77 -7.22 -7.33
CA THR A 61 -9.02 -5.78 -7.39
C THR A 61 -10.49 -5.44 -7.19
N ALA A 62 -11.39 -6.06 -7.93
CA ALA A 62 -12.83 -5.86 -7.78
C ALA A 62 -13.36 -6.54 -6.52
N GLY A 63 -12.91 -7.79 -6.24
CA GLY A 63 -13.37 -8.58 -5.11
C GLY A 63 -12.72 -8.18 -3.79
N PHE A 64 -11.53 -8.71 -3.53
CA PHE A 64 -10.88 -8.55 -2.23
C PHE A 64 -10.72 -7.09 -1.82
N HIS A 65 -10.28 -6.26 -2.75
CA HIS A 65 -10.01 -4.87 -2.48
C HIS A 65 -11.30 -4.02 -2.45
N ARG A 66 -11.98 -3.83 -3.60
CA ARG A 66 -13.09 -2.87 -3.70
C ARG A 66 -14.37 -3.36 -3.03
N TYR A 67 -14.66 -4.67 -3.06
CA TYR A 67 -15.87 -5.21 -2.46
C TYR A 67 -15.69 -5.55 -0.98
N PHE A 68 -14.80 -6.50 -0.64
CA PHE A 68 -14.68 -7.00 0.72
C PHE A 68 -13.98 -6.00 1.67
N SER A 69 -12.99 -5.25 1.18
CA SER A 69 -12.32 -4.26 2.03
C SER A 69 -13.08 -2.95 2.11
N HIS A 70 -13.46 -2.36 0.97
CA HIS A 70 -14.00 -1.00 0.91
C HIS A 70 -15.51 -0.91 0.75
N ARG A 71 -16.20 -2.01 0.48
CA ARG A 71 -17.67 -2.05 0.29
C ARG A 71 -18.12 -1.01 -0.75
N SER A 72 -17.36 -0.83 -1.81
CA SER A 72 -17.62 0.21 -2.80
C SER A 72 -18.77 -0.12 -3.76
N TYR A 73 -19.36 -1.30 -3.64
CA TYR A 73 -20.60 -1.72 -4.31
C TYR A 73 -21.26 -2.89 -3.56
N ARG A 74 -22.40 -3.38 -4.08
CA ARG A 74 -23.14 -4.52 -3.49
C ARG A 74 -23.31 -5.65 -4.48
N LEU A 75 -23.26 -6.87 -3.96
CA LEU A 75 -23.58 -8.13 -4.68
C LEU A 75 -24.65 -8.91 -3.95
N ALA A 76 -25.37 -9.76 -4.69
CA ALA A 76 -26.16 -10.84 -4.09
C ALA A 76 -25.20 -11.91 -3.50
N ARG A 77 -25.74 -12.77 -2.63
CA ARG A 77 -24.95 -13.73 -1.82
C ARG A 77 -24.16 -14.74 -2.68
N VAL A 78 -24.74 -15.22 -3.77
CA VAL A 78 -24.07 -16.18 -4.67
C VAL A 78 -22.92 -15.50 -5.44
N PRO A 79 -23.10 -14.38 -6.15
CA PRO A 79 -21.99 -13.64 -6.76
C PRO A 79 -20.90 -13.24 -5.76
N GLN A 80 -21.27 -12.88 -4.51
CA GLN A 80 -20.32 -12.60 -3.44
C GLN A 80 -19.40 -13.80 -3.17
N PHE A 81 -19.99 -15.00 -3.01
CA PHE A 81 -19.22 -16.22 -2.77
C PHE A 81 -18.34 -16.59 -3.97
N LEU A 82 -18.87 -16.51 -5.19
CA LEU A 82 -18.12 -16.81 -6.40
C LEU A 82 -16.93 -15.86 -6.59
N LEU A 83 -17.11 -14.57 -6.28
CA LEU A 83 -16.04 -13.58 -6.36
C LEU A 83 -14.97 -13.85 -5.29
N ALA A 84 -15.36 -14.21 -4.07
CA ALA A 84 -14.43 -14.62 -3.01
C ALA A 84 -13.64 -15.88 -3.41
N PHE A 85 -14.34 -16.90 -3.92
CA PHE A 85 -13.73 -18.13 -4.40
C PHE A 85 -12.70 -17.85 -5.50
N LEU A 86 -13.09 -17.07 -6.52
CA LEU A 86 -12.19 -16.69 -7.61
C LEU A 86 -10.97 -15.90 -7.09
N GLY A 87 -11.16 -14.97 -6.15
CA GLY A 87 -10.06 -14.25 -5.51
C GLY A 87 -9.07 -15.17 -4.80
N GLN A 88 -9.55 -16.18 -4.08
CA GLN A 88 -8.67 -17.16 -3.40
C GLN A 88 -7.92 -18.09 -4.37
N THR A 89 -8.34 -18.21 -5.64
CA THR A 89 -7.53 -18.92 -6.65
C THR A 89 -6.17 -18.25 -6.91
N SER A 90 -6.00 -17.00 -6.49
CA SER A 90 -4.73 -16.25 -6.59
C SER A 90 -3.67 -16.69 -5.57
N ALA A 91 -4.02 -17.59 -4.62
CA ALA A 91 -3.14 -18.05 -3.54
C ALA A 91 -2.56 -16.91 -2.68
N GLN A 92 -3.38 -15.88 -2.39
CA GLN A 92 -3.04 -14.73 -1.53
C GLN A 92 -3.85 -14.75 -0.23
N LYS A 93 -3.89 -15.89 0.45
CA LYS A 93 -4.65 -16.09 1.67
C LYS A 93 -6.17 -16.09 1.49
N GLY A 94 -6.91 -16.15 2.61
CA GLY A 94 -8.36 -16.10 2.64
C GLY A 94 -8.93 -14.71 2.40
N VAL A 95 -10.18 -14.64 1.96
CA VAL A 95 -10.86 -13.37 1.65
C VAL A 95 -11.05 -12.48 2.87
N LEU A 96 -11.37 -13.09 4.03
CA LEU A 96 -11.55 -12.34 5.27
C LEU A 96 -10.19 -11.88 5.84
N TRP A 97 -9.18 -12.73 5.75
CA TRP A 97 -7.82 -12.37 6.10
C TRP A 97 -7.34 -11.14 5.30
N TRP A 98 -7.53 -11.18 3.98
CA TRP A 98 -7.09 -10.11 3.10
C TRP A 98 -7.80 -8.78 3.40
N ALA A 99 -9.14 -8.83 3.52
CA ALA A 99 -9.95 -7.64 3.80
C ALA A 99 -9.66 -7.04 5.19
N SER A 100 -9.45 -7.87 6.21
CA SER A 100 -9.10 -7.47 7.57
C SER A 100 -7.78 -6.69 7.61
N ASN A 101 -6.73 -7.24 6.96
CA ASN A 101 -5.42 -6.61 6.93
C ASN A 101 -5.42 -5.33 6.08
N HIS A 102 -6.15 -5.32 4.97
CA HIS A 102 -6.26 -4.13 4.13
C HIS A 102 -7.01 -2.97 4.81
N ARG A 103 -8.09 -3.25 5.58
CA ARG A 103 -8.75 -2.23 6.40
C ARG A 103 -7.83 -1.69 7.49
N HIS A 104 -6.99 -2.54 8.07
CA HIS A 104 -5.97 -2.11 9.02
C HIS A 104 -4.94 -1.19 8.36
N HIS A 105 -4.43 -1.57 7.18
CA HIS A 105 -3.53 -0.73 6.39
C HIS A 105 -4.14 0.66 6.11
N HIS A 106 -5.37 0.76 5.64
CA HIS A 106 -6.00 2.07 5.39
C HIS A 106 -6.17 2.92 6.65
N LYS A 107 -6.39 2.28 7.81
CA LYS A 107 -6.49 3.00 9.08
C LYS A 107 -5.15 3.58 9.52
N TYR A 108 -4.05 2.89 9.25
CA TYR A 108 -2.72 3.22 9.76
C TYR A 108 -1.67 3.42 8.65
N SER A 109 -2.11 3.62 7.41
CA SER A 109 -1.23 3.70 6.24
C SER A 109 0.01 4.57 6.48
N ASP A 110 1.19 3.98 6.28
CA ASP A 110 2.52 4.54 6.49
C ASP A 110 2.82 5.02 7.91
N ARG A 111 2.03 4.60 8.91
CA ARG A 111 2.31 4.80 10.34
C ARG A 111 3.04 3.58 10.92
N PRO A 112 3.59 3.69 12.15
CA PRO A 112 4.28 2.55 12.79
C PRO A 112 3.43 1.28 12.94
N GLU A 113 2.11 1.43 13.07
CA GLU A 113 1.15 0.34 13.19
C GLU A 113 0.84 -0.35 11.86
N ASP A 114 1.21 0.25 10.73
CA ASP A 114 1.02 -0.34 9.41
C ASP A 114 1.87 -1.62 9.26
N ILE A 115 1.18 -2.72 8.95
CA ILE A 115 1.82 -4.04 8.90
C ILE A 115 2.79 -4.22 7.73
N HIS A 116 2.64 -3.40 6.69
CA HIS A 116 3.44 -3.54 5.47
C HIS A 116 3.92 -2.21 4.85
N SER A 117 3.99 -1.12 5.62
CA SER A 117 4.55 0.12 5.09
C SER A 117 6.02 -0.05 4.69
N PRO A 118 6.41 0.30 3.45
CA PRO A 118 7.80 0.26 3.04
C PRO A 118 8.65 1.33 3.74
N LEU A 119 8.03 2.41 4.20
CA LEU A 119 8.69 3.51 4.91
C LEU A 119 9.04 3.14 6.35
N GLN A 120 8.21 2.30 6.99
CA GLN A 120 8.39 1.88 8.37
C GLN A 120 9.21 0.59 8.49
N LYS A 121 8.97 -0.37 7.61
CA LYS A 121 9.51 -1.74 7.73
C LYS A 121 10.45 -2.15 6.59
N GLY A 122 10.62 -1.28 5.60
CA GLY A 122 11.48 -1.51 4.45
C GLY A 122 10.77 -2.15 3.25
N PHE A 123 11.39 -1.97 2.07
CA PHE A 123 10.81 -2.34 0.78
C PHE A 123 10.48 -3.84 0.66
N TRP A 124 11.41 -4.71 0.97
CA TRP A 124 11.22 -6.16 0.80
C TRP A 124 10.24 -6.77 1.78
N TRP A 125 10.17 -6.21 2.99
CA TRP A 125 9.11 -6.57 3.94
C TRP A 125 7.75 -6.19 3.38
N SER A 126 7.58 -4.97 2.93
CA SER A 126 6.34 -4.47 2.33
C SER A 126 5.94 -5.27 1.09
N HIS A 127 6.92 -5.63 0.24
CA HIS A 127 6.66 -6.36 -1.00
C HIS A 127 6.16 -7.77 -0.74
N MET A 128 6.86 -8.56 0.08
CA MET A 128 6.52 -9.97 0.27
C MET A 128 6.69 -10.48 1.72
N GLY A 129 7.54 -9.87 2.55
CA GLY A 129 7.87 -10.40 3.88
C GLY A 129 6.67 -10.50 4.80
N TRP A 130 5.82 -9.48 4.82
CA TRP A 130 4.68 -9.41 5.72
C TRP A 130 3.63 -10.51 5.50
N ILE A 131 3.39 -10.91 4.24
CA ILE A 131 2.42 -11.98 3.90
C ILE A 131 2.95 -13.36 4.25
N LEU A 132 4.28 -13.50 4.36
CA LEU A 132 4.97 -14.73 4.75
C LEU A 132 5.20 -14.80 6.27
N ALA A 133 4.90 -13.74 7.02
CA ALA A 133 5.15 -13.65 8.46
C ALA A 133 4.10 -14.42 9.27
N ARG A 134 4.55 -15.03 10.39
CA ARG A 134 3.66 -15.72 11.34
C ARG A 134 2.71 -14.76 12.05
N ASP A 135 3.19 -13.58 12.39
CA ASP A 135 2.46 -12.57 13.16
C ASP A 135 1.21 -12.06 12.44
N HIS A 136 1.14 -12.29 11.13
CA HIS A 136 0.02 -11.89 10.28
C HIS A 136 -0.70 -13.09 9.64
N ALA A 137 -0.55 -14.31 10.22
CA ALA A 137 -1.11 -15.52 9.63
C ALA A 137 -2.63 -15.61 9.78
N GLU A 138 -3.20 -15.05 10.84
CA GLU A 138 -4.61 -15.15 11.17
C GLU A 138 -5.42 -13.93 10.74
N SER A 139 -6.69 -14.13 10.40
CA SER A 139 -7.65 -13.06 10.14
C SER A 139 -8.17 -12.48 11.46
N ASP A 140 -8.43 -11.16 11.47
CA ASP A 140 -9.09 -10.49 12.59
C ASP A 140 -10.56 -10.17 12.25
N PRO A 141 -11.52 -11.02 12.68
CA PRO A 141 -12.93 -10.82 12.36
C PRO A 141 -13.51 -9.51 12.90
N SER A 142 -12.90 -8.92 13.94
CA SER A 142 -13.37 -7.66 14.53
C SER A 142 -13.27 -6.48 13.55
N ARG A 143 -12.35 -6.56 12.58
CA ARG A 143 -12.17 -5.54 11.53
C ARG A 143 -13.15 -5.67 10.36
N ILE A 144 -13.80 -6.85 10.23
CA ILE A 144 -14.69 -7.20 9.12
C ILE A 144 -16.00 -7.85 9.58
N PRO A 145 -16.69 -7.36 10.62
CA PRO A 145 -17.88 -7.99 11.18
C PRO A 145 -19.02 -8.10 10.16
N ASP A 146 -19.02 -7.22 9.17
CA ASP A 146 -19.97 -7.18 8.07
C ASP A 146 -19.88 -8.38 7.13
N PHE A 147 -18.71 -9.00 6.97
CA PHE A 147 -18.51 -10.19 6.15
C PHE A 147 -18.24 -11.47 6.98
N ALA A 148 -17.68 -11.33 8.17
CA ALA A 148 -17.45 -12.47 9.07
C ALA A 148 -18.75 -13.16 9.56
N LYS A 149 -19.91 -12.54 9.37
CA LYS A 149 -21.23 -13.13 9.65
C LYS A 149 -21.68 -14.18 8.63
N TYR A 150 -21.02 -14.27 7.46
CA TYR A 150 -21.39 -15.21 6.41
C TYR A 150 -20.62 -16.53 6.58
N PRO A 151 -21.29 -17.64 6.97
CA PRO A 151 -20.61 -18.90 7.28
C PRO A 151 -19.84 -19.46 6.08
N GLU A 152 -20.33 -19.28 4.85
CA GLU A 152 -19.64 -19.68 3.64
C GLU A 152 -18.33 -18.92 3.39
N LEU A 153 -18.26 -17.65 3.76
CA LEU A 153 -17.02 -16.89 3.65
C LEU A 153 -16.02 -17.29 4.74
N VAL A 154 -16.51 -17.57 5.95
CA VAL A 154 -15.67 -18.10 7.04
C VAL A 154 -15.13 -19.47 6.69
N TRP A 155 -15.98 -20.35 6.10
CA TRP A 155 -15.53 -21.65 5.62
C TRP A 155 -14.47 -21.52 4.53
N LEU A 156 -14.70 -20.63 3.57
CA LEU A 156 -13.77 -20.39 2.46
C LEU A 156 -12.43 -19.84 2.98
N ASP A 157 -12.45 -18.89 3.91
CA ASP A 157 -11.27 -18.29 4.52
C ASP A 157 -10.41 -19.34 5.25
N ARG A 158 -11.04 -20.25 5.99
CA ARG A 158 -10.37 -21.36 6.66
C ARG A 158 -9.78 -22.40 5.71
N ASN A 159 -10.34 -22.52 4.50
CA ASN A 159 -9.88 -23.43 3.46
C ASN A 159 -9.17 -22.68 2.32
N GLU A 160 -8.27 -21.77 2.68
CA GLU A 160 -7.64 -20.81 1.76
C GLU A 160 -6.94 -21.47 0.56
N TYR A 161 -6.43 -22.68 0.72
CA TYR A 161 -5.73 -23.41 -0.35
C TYR A 161 -6.67 -24.21 -1.30
N LEU A 162 -7.91 -24.45 -0.90
CA LEU A 162 -8.82 -25.27 -1.71
C LEU A 162 -9.14 -24.64 -3.08
N PRO A 163 -9.51 -23.34 -3.18
CA PRO A 163 -9.79 -22.73 -4.47
C PRO A 163 -8.60 -22.73 -5.42
N THR A 164 -7.41 -22.44 -4.90
CA THR A 164 -6.19 -22.41 -5.72
C THR A 164 -5.82 -23.79 -6.23
N LEU A 165 -5.96 -24.82 -5.39
CA LEU A 165 -5.74 -26.22 -5.79
C LEU A 165 -6.73 -26.66 -6.87
N LEU A 166 -8.01 -26.39 -6.68
CA LEU A 166 -9.05 -26.72 -7.67
C LEU A 166 -8.81 -26.00 -9.00
N TYR A 167 -8.36 -24.75 -8.95
CA TYR A 167 -8.01 -23.98 -10.14
C TYR A 167 -6.81 -24.56 -10.89
N ALA A 168 -5.74 -24.94 -10.18
CA ALA A 168 -4.57 -25.60 -10.77
C ALA A 168 -4.94 -26.94 -11.43
N ILE A 169 -5.72 -27.76 -10.72
CA ILE A 169 -6.24 -29.05 -11.23
C ILE A 169 -7.11 -28.84 -12.48
N GLY A 170 -8.03 -27.87 -12.43
CA GLY A 170 -8.89 -27.54 -13.57
C GLY A 170 -8.10 -27.12 -14.80
N LEU A 171 -7.08 -26.28 -14.64
CA LEU A 171 -6.19 -25.88 -15.74
C LEU A 171 -5.36 -27.04 -16.29
N TYR A 172 -4.93 -27.95 -15.42
CA TYR A 172 -4.22 -29.17 -15.87
C TYR A 172 -5.13 -30.07 -16.71
N PHE A 173 -6.35 -30.35 -16.26
CA PHE A 173 -7.27 -31.19 -17.00
C PHE A 173 -7.75 -30.55 -18.32
N ALA A 174 -7.91 -29.23 -18.34
CA ALA A 174 -8.36 -28.53 -19.54
C ALA A 174 -7.23 -28.31 -20.58
N PHE A 175 -5.98 -28.13 -20.14
CA PHE A 175 -4.89 -27.69 -21.02
C PHE A 175 -3.56 -28.45 -20.79
N GLY A 176 -3.58 -29.52 -19.98
CA GLY A 176 -2.39 -30.31 -19.65
C GLY A 176 -1.31 -29.52 -18.94
N TRP A 177 -0.06 -29.89 -19.14
CA TRP A 177 1.10 -29.23 -18.55
C TRP A 177 1.21 -27.75 -18.93
N THR A 178 0.77 -27.36 -20.13
CA THR A 178 0.72 -25.94 -20.55
C THR A 178 -0.24 -25.15 -19.64
N GLY A 179 -1.42 -25.71 -19.30
CA GLY A 179 -2.34 -25.07 -18.35
C GLY A 179 -1.73 -24.92 -16.97
N LEU A 180 -1.03 -25.97 -16.50
CA LEU A 180 -0.44 -25.96 -15.17
C LEU A 180 0.76 -24.98 -15.07
N PHE A 181 1.73 -25.05 -15.98
CA PHE A 181 2.94 -24.24 -15.86
C PHE A 181 2.73 -22.78 -16.30
N TYR A 182 2.10 -22.52 -17.44
CA TYR A 182 1.83 -21.17 -17.90
C TYR A 182 0.58 -20.59 -17.22
N GLY A 183 -0.54 -21.32 -17.26
CA GLY A 183 -1.84 -20.84 -16.79
C GLY A 183 -1.94 -20.73 -15.28
N TYR A 184 -1.25 -21.58 -14.51
CA TYR A 184 -1.27 -21.51 -13.06
C TYR A 184 0.05 -20.98 -12.47
N PHE A 185 1.17 -21.69 -12.54
CA PHE A 185 2.37 -21.31 -11.79
C PHE A 185 2.97 -19.99 -12.24
N LEU A 186 3.24 -19.81 -13.53
CA LEU A 186 3.83 -18.56 -14.05
C LEU A 186 2.87 -17.39 -13.80
N SER A 187 1.60 -17.54 -14.13
CA SER A 187 0.63 -16.46 -13.94
C SER A 187 0.40 -16.13 -12.45
N THR A 188 0.56 -17.10 -11.52
CA THR A 188 0.49 -16.88 -10.07
C THR A 188 1.70 -16.09 -9.57
N ALA A 189 2.91 -16.47 -9.98
CA ALA A 189 4.12 -15.73 -9.62
C ALA A 189 4.04 -14.26 -10.10
N LEU A 190 3.63 -14.04 -11.35
CA LEU A 190 3.44 -12.70 -11.91
C LEU A 190 2.34 -11.93 -11.17
N LEU A 191 1.22 -12.57 -10.84
CA LEU A 191 0.11 -11.98 -10.11
C LEU A 191 0.53 -11.51 -8.71
N TRP A 192 1.30 -12.32 -8.00
CA TRP A 192 1.82 -11.96 -6.68
C TRP A 192 2.66 -10.69 -6.75
N HIS A 193 3.65 -10.64 -7.64
CA HIS A 193 4.49 -9.47 -7.79
C HIS A 193 3.71 -8.24 -8.29
N GLY A 194 2.69 -8.42 -9.14
CA GLY A 194 1.79 -7.35 -9.54
C GLY A 194 1.06 -6.74 -8.34
N THR A 195 0.41 -7.56 -7.52
CA THR A 195 -0.34 -7.09 -6.33
C THR A 195 0.59 -6.59 -5.22
N PHE A 196 1.70 -7.28 -4.94
CA PHE A 196 2.67 -6.86 -3.92
C PHE A 196 3.33 -5.52 -4.23
N SER A 197 3.47 -5.18 -5.52
CA SER A 197 3.98 -3.88 -5.95
C SER A 197 3.08 -2.72 -5.53
N ILE A 198 1.79 -2.95 -5.31
CA ILE A 198 0.88 -1.93 -4.81
C ILE A 198 1.27 -1.53 -3.39
N ASN A 199 1.62 -2.49 -2.54
CA ASN A 199 2.04 -2.21 -1.16
C ASN A 199 3.42 -1.55 -1.08
N SER A 200 4.36 -1.97 -1.94
CA SER A 200 5.77 -1.55 -1.90
C SER A 200 6.08 -0.40 -2.85
N VAL A 201 5.94 -0.65 -4.17
CA VAL A 201 6.34 0.31 -5.20
C VAL A 201 5.44 1.54 -5.18
N MET A 202 4.11 1.37 -5.01
CA MET A 202 3.16 2.47 -5.05
C MET A 202 3.14 3.36 -3.79
N HIS A 203 3.93 3.04 -2.76
CA HIS A 203 4.21 3.94 -1.63
C HIS A 203 5.60 4.60 -1.73
N VAL A 204 6.41 4.26 -2.74
CA VAL A 204 7.77 4.80 -2.91
C VAL A 204 7.91 5.54 -4.24
N PHE A 205 7.41 4.94 -5.35
CA PHE A 205 7.58 5.44 -6.71
C PHE A 205 6.25 5.83 -7.36
N GLY A 206 6.26 6.90 -8.12
CA GLY A 206 5.10 7.40 -8.85
C GLY A 206 4.73 8.83 -8.50
N ARG A 207 3.63 9.32 -9.09
CA ARG A 207 3.15 10.69 -8.89
C ARG A 207 2.10 10.72 -7.77
N ARG A 208 2.17 11.73 -6.93
CA ARG A 208 1.09 12.08 -5.99
C ARG A 208 0.17 13.11 -6.63
N ALA A 209 -1.10 12.77 -6.78
CA ALA A 209 -2.12 13.66 -7.32
C ALA A 209 -2.91 14.36 -6.21
N TYR A 210 -3.00 13.73 -5.04
CA TYR A 210 -3.80 14.20 -3.89
C TYR A 210 -2.95 14.21 -2.62
N ALA A 211 -3.26 15.16 -1.73
CA ALA A 211 -2.66 15.25 -0.41
C ALA A 211 -3.31 14.23 0.55
N THR A 212 -2.85 12.99 0.50
CA THR A 212 -3.19 11.93 1.46
C THR A 212 -2.29 11.98 2.68
N THR A 213 -2.67 11.36 3.79
CA THR A 213 -1.86 11.29 5.03
C THR A 213 -0.73 10.26 4.96
N ASP A 214 -0.67 9.48 3.88
CA ASP A 214 0.31 8.45 3.56
C ASP A 214 1.16 8.84 2.33
N ASP A 215 2.07 7.98 1.90
CA ASP A 215 2.93 8.19 0.75
C ASP A 215 2.49 7.46 -0.53
N SER A 216 1.21 7.07 -0.59
CA SER A 216 0.62 6.44 -1.78
C SER A 216 0.81 7.29 -3.05
N ARG A 217 1.03 6.63 -4.18
CA ARG A 217 1.38 7.26 -5.45
C ARG A 217 0.61 6.63 -6.61
N ASN A 218 0.52 7.37 -7.71
CA ASN A 218 -0.10 6.94 -8.96
C ASN A 218 0.95 6.54 -9.99
N SER A 219 0.72 5.44 -10.69
CA SER A 219 1.53 4.99 -11.81
C SER A 219 0.64 4.41 -12.89
N PHE A 220 0.75 4.95 -14.11
CA PHE A 220 0.02 4.46 -15.29
C PHE A 220 0.39 3.00 -15.62
N LEU A 221 1.69 2.68 -15.58
CA LEU A 221 2.16 1.33 -15.88
C LEU A 221 1.56 0.30 -14.91
N PHE A 222 1.62 0.60 -13.60
CA PHE A 222 1.03 -0.30 -12.61
C PHE A 222 -0.50 -0.33 -12.68
N ALA A 223 -1.16 0.74 -13.10
CA ALA A 223 -2.60 0.73 -13.33
C ALA A 223 -2.99 -0.25 -14.47
N LEU A 224 -2.21 -0.33 -15.54
CA LEU A 224 -2.44 -1.32 -16.60
C LEU A 224 -2.20 -2.76 -16.10
N VAL A 225 -1.08 -2.98 -15.43
CA VAL A 225 -0.71 -4.31 -14.90
C VAL A 225 -1.71 -4.79 -13.87
N THR A 226 -2.23 -3.93 -13.00
CA THR A 226 -3.11 -4.27 -11.88
C THR A 226 -4.56 -3.85 -12.08
N MET A 227 -4.99 -3.65 -13.34
CA MET A 227 -6.38 -3.34 -13.69
C MET A 227 -6.98 -2.11 -12.98
N GLY A 228 -6.13 -1.11 -12.66
CA GLY A 228 -6.54 0.16 -12.06
C GLY A 228 -5.93 0.45 -10.69
N GLU A 229 -5.38 -0.54 -9.97
CA GLU A 229 -4.82 -0.33 -8.62
C GLU A 229 -3.59 0.58 -8.59
N GLY A 230 -2.91 0.76 -9.73
CA GLY A 230 -1.82 1.73 -9.86
C GLY A 230 -2.25 3.19 -9.70
N TRP A 231 -3.56 3.51 -9.66
CA TRP A 231 -4.09 4.81 -9.24
C TRP A 231 -4.20 4.88 -7.71
N HIS A 232 -3.16 4.46 -7.03
CA HIS A 232 -3.16 4.17 -5.60
C HIS A 232 -3.30 5.41 -4.71
N ASN A 233 -2.74 6.55 -5.12
CA ASN A 233 -2.96 7.82 -4.42
C ASN A 233 -4.40 8.34 -4.57
N ASN A 234 -5.02 8.15 -5.75
CA ASN A 234 -6.45 8.44 -5.94
C ASN A 234 -7.29 7.57 -5.00
N HIS A 235 -6.93 6.27 -4.91
CA HIS A 235 -7.61 5.32 -4.04
C HIS A 235 -7.49 5.69 -2.55
N HIS A 236 -6.29 6.00 -2.07
CA HIS A 236 -6.08 6.45 -0.67
C HIS A 236 -6.78 7.78 -0.36
N TRP A 237 -6.95 8.65 -1.36
CA TRP A 237 -7.77 9.86 -1.21
C TRP A 237 -9.25 9.56 -1.09
N ALA A 238 -9.75 8.55 -1.79
CA ALA A 238 -11.16 8.23 -1.91
C ALA A 238 -11.45 6.72 -1.80
N PRO A 239 -11.12 6.05 -0.69
CA PRO A 239 -11.14 4.59 -0.57
C PRO A 239 -12.54 3.98 -0.74
N GLY A 240 -13.59 4.75 -0.47
CA GLY A 240 -14.98 4.29 -0.68
C GLY A 240 -15.44 4.28 -2.15
N SER A 241 -14.65 4.80 -3.10
CA SER A 241 -14.98 4.79 -4.52
C SER A 241 -14.66 3.45 -5.17
N ALA A 242 -15.54 2.94 -6.01
CA ALA A 242 -15.25 1.79 -6.86
C ALA A 242 -14.35 2.16 -8.06
N ALA A 243 -14.34 3.42 -8.49
CA ALA A 243 -13.42 3.92 -9.49
C ALA A 243 -12.16 4.43 -8.79
N GLN A 244 -11.00 4.06 -9.30
CA GLN A 244 -9.71 4.59 -8.86
C GLN A 244 -9.13 5.56 -9.90
N GLY A 245 -9.44 5.41 -11.18
CA GLY A 245 -9.19 6.41 -12.21
C GLY A 245 -10.23 7.54 -12.12
N PHE A 246 -9.78 8.81 -11.94
CA PHE A 246 -10.66 9.96 -11.81
C PHE A 246 -10.62 10.87 -13.05
N ARG A 247 -9.59 10.73 -13.86
CA ARG A 247 -9.42 11.43 -15.14
C ARG A 247 -9.77 10.50 -16.29
N TRP A 248 -10.12 11.06 -17.45
CA TRP A 248 -10.49 10.28 -18.64
C TRP A 248 -9.39 9.34 -19.16
N TRP A 249 -8.14 9.69 -18.92
CA TRP A 249 -6.96 8.91 -19.33
C TRP A 249 -6.47 7.94 -18.24
N GLU A 250 -7.00 8.03 -17.04
CA GLU A 250 -6.71 7.13 -15.93
C GLU A 250 -7.49 5.83 -16.10
N VAL A 251 -6.95 4.93 -16.94
CA VAL A 251 -7.58 3.65 -17.27
C VAL A 251 -7.75 2.79 -16.02
N ASP A 252 -8.98 2.36 -15.75
CA ASP A 252 -9.37 1.51 -14.63
C ASP A 252 -10.23 0.35 -15.14
N ALA A 253 -9.57 -0.72 -15.61
CA ALA A 253 -10.23 -1.85 -16.23
C ALA A 253 -11.21 -2.55 -15.28
N SER A 254 -10.87 -2.67 -13.98
CA SER A 254 -11.77 -3.25 -12.98
C SER A 254 -13.06 -2.46 -12.83
N PHE A 255 -12.96 -1.14 -12.82
CA PHE A 255 -14.16 -0.29 -12.74
C PHE A 255 -15.03 -0.40 -13.99
N TYR A 256 -14.43 -0.51 -15.19
CA TYR A 256 -15.20 -0.67 -16.41
C TYR A 256 -15.98 -1.99 -16.44
N LEU A 257 -15.37 -3.09 -15.97
CA LEU A 257 -16.05 -4.38 -15.81
C LEU A 257 -17.14 -4.34 -14.74
N LEU A 258 -16.91 -3.64 -13.62
CA LEU A 258 -17.95 -3.43 -12.60
C LEU A 258 -19.13 -2.60 -13.13
N ARG A 259 -18.89 -1.60 -13.98
CA ARG A 259 -19.95 -0.86 -14.66
C ARG A 259 -20.76 -1.73 -15.61
N LEU A 260 -20.10 -2.62 -16.34
CA LEU A 260 -20.81 -3.61 -17.15
C LEU A 260 -21.66 -4.52 -16.27
N GLY A 261 -21.13 -4.99 -15.14
CA GLY A 261 -21.87 -5.78 -14.16
C GLY A 261 -23.09 -5.01 -13.57
N GLU A 262 -22.96 -3.69 -13.37
CA GLU A 262 -24.08 -2.83 -12.94
C GLU A 262 -25.17 -2.75 -14.02
N GLN A 263 -24.82 -2.60 -15.28
CA GLN A 263 -25.75 -2.59 -16.41
C GLN A 263 -26.49 -3.94 -16.57
N LEU A 264 -25.81 -5.04 -16.24
CA LEU A 264 -26.38 -6.38 -16.26
C LEU A 264 -27.16 -6.74 -14.97
N GLY A 265 -27.27 -5.81 -14.02
CA GLY A 265 -28.00 -6.02 -12.75
C GLY A 265 -27.28 -6.94 -11.74
N LEU A 266 -26.04 -7.34 -12.02
CA LEU A 266 -25.22 -8.17 -11.13
C LEU A 266 -24.60 -7.35 -10.00
N VAL A 267 -24.21 -6.12 -10.28
CA VAL A 267 -23.61 -5.15 -9.34
C VAL A 267 -24.64 -4.08 -8.99
N ARG A 268 -24.74 -3.72 -7.72
CA ARG A 268 -25.64 -2.69 -7.21
C ARG A 268 -24.87 -1.65 -6.40
N ASP A 269 -25.42 -0.43 -6.31
CA ASP A 269 -24.86 0.66 -5.51
C ASP A 269 -23.37 0.92 -5.80
N LEU A 270 -22.98 0.89 -7.08
CA LEU A 270 -21.62 1.13 -7.51
C LEU A 270 -21.19 2.57 -7.21
N ARG A 271 -20.37 2.72 -6.17
CA ARG A 271 -19.95 4.04 -5.68
C ARG A 271 -18.94 4.68 -6.62
N ARG A 272 -19.22 5.91 -7.00
CA ARG A 272 -18.34 6.73 -7.87
C ARG A 272 -17.76 7.89 -7.07
N PRO A 273 -16.59 8.43 -7.48
CA PRO A 273 -16.03 9.60 -6.80
C PRO A 273 -17.05 10.76 -6.90
N PRO A 274 -17.40 11.41 -5.76
CA PRO A 274 -18.23 12.61 -5.76
C PRO A 274 -17.67 13.69 -6.69
N ALA A 275 -18.53 14.54 -7.26
CA ALA A 275 -18.12 15.62 -8.16
C ALA A 275 -17.04 16.51 -7.52
N ARG A 276 -17.19 16.85 -6.25
CA ARG A 276 -16.22 17.64 -5.47
C ARG A 276 -14.79 17.05 -5.48
N TRP A 277 -14.65 15.72 -5.53
CA TRP A 277 -13.32 15.08 -5.58
C TRP A 277 -12.70 15.19 -6.96
N ARG A 278 -13.51 15.10 -8.01
CA ARG A 278 -13.05 15.34 -9.39
C ARG A 278 -12.67 16.80 -9.61
N GLU A 279 -13.38 17.73 -8.99
CA GLU A 279 -13.06 19.16 -8.99
C GLU A 279 -11.79 19.44 -8.23
N ALA A 280 -11.61 18.86 -7.02
CA ALA A 280 -10.36 18.94 -6.26
C ALA A 280 -9.15 18.39 -7.06
N ALA A 281 -9.36 17.31 -7.83
CA ALA A 281 -8.34 16.77 -8.74
C ALA A 281 -7.94 17.77 -9.82
N ARG A 282 -8.94 18.38 -10.47
CA ARG A 282 -8.70 19.39 -11.51
C ARG A 282 -8.02 20.63 -10.97
N GLU A 283 -8.43 21.07 -9.77
CA GLU A 283 -7.84 22.22 -9.10
C GLU A 283 -6.39 21.94 -8.67
N ALA A 284 -6.11 20.73 -8.15
CA ALA A 284 -4.76 20.30 -7.84
C ALA A 284 -3.85 20.28 -9.08
N ASP A 285 -4.37 19.80 -10.22
CA ASP A 285 -3.64 19.82 -11.49
C ASP A 285 -3.41 21.25 -12.00
N ARG A 286 -4.41 22.14 -11.84
CA ARG A 286 -4.33 23.53 -12.29
C ARG A 286 -3.36 24.37 -11.47
N THR A 287 -3.31 24.13 -10.16
CA THR A 287 -2.59 25.00 -9.22
C THR A 287 -1.25 24.46 -8.75
N GLY A 288 -0.98 23.17 -8.95
CA GLY A 288 0.18 22.48 -8.36
C GLY A 288 0.16 22.48 -6.80
N ARG A 289 -0.90 23.03 -6.18
CA ARG A 289 -0.96 23.32 -4.72
C ARG A 289 -1.29 22.12 -3.84
N ALA A 290 -1.81 21.03 -4.38
CA ALA A 290 -2.26 19.89 -3.56
C ALA A 290 -1.13 19.20 -2.77
N PHE A 291 0.11 19.52 -3.07
CA PHE A 291 1.25 18.73 -2.65
C PHE A 291 2.06 19.30 -1.47
N THR A 292 2.20 20.60 -1.31
CA THR A 292 3.32 21.13 -0.54
C THR A 292 3.00 21.61 0.88
N SER A 293 1.97 22.39 1.11
CA SER A 293 1.84 23.11 2.39
C SER A 293 1.20 22.29 3.53
N ALA A 294 0.11 21.61 3.28
CA ALA A 294 -0.62 20.91 4.35
C ALA A 294 0.19 19.75 4.96
N ARG A 295 0.89 18.95 4.14
CA ARG A 295 1.66 17.80 4.60
C ARG A 295 2.96 18.14 5.30
N LEU A 296 3.65 19.16 4.81
CA LEU A 296 4.85 19.63 5.47
C LEU A 296 4.47 20.16 6.85
N HIS A 297 3.35 20.89 6.95
CA HIS A 297 2.79 21.38 8.20
C HIS A 297 2.36 20.23 9.13
N GLU A 298 1.67 19.23 8.62
CA GLU A 298 1.20 18.05 9.39
C GLU A 298 2.38 17.15 9.85
N ARG A 299 3.41 17.01 9.00
CA ARG A 299 4.64 16.27 9.35
C ARG A 299 5.50 17.03 10.36
N VAL A 300 5.59 18.34 10.24
CA VAL A 300 6.21 19.21 11.25
C VAL A 300 5.45 19.07 12.57
N GLN A 301 4.11 19.14 12.55
CA GLN A 301 3.29 18.94 13.77
C GLN A 301 3.42 17.52 14.35
N SER A 302 3.56 16.48 13.52
CA SER A 302 3.76 15.11 14.00
C SER A 302 5.13 14.93 14.64
N LEU A 303 6.18 15.52 14.07
CA LEU A 303 7.53 15.56 14.64
C LEU A 303 7.55 16.34 15.94
N THR A 304 6.84 17.48 16.01
CA THR A 304 6.73 18.28 17.21
C THR A 304 6.00 17.56 18.34
N ARG A 305 4.91 16.82 18.01
CA ARG A 305 4.19 15.97 19.00
C ARG A 305 5.06 14.83 19.49
N ARG A 306 5.73 14.11 18.58
CA ARG A 306 6.64 13.02 18.93
C ARG A 306 7.81 13.49 19.79
N TRP A 307 8.27 14.71 19.57
CA TRP A 307 9.27 15.38 20.42
C TRP A 307 8.73 15.70 21.83
N ALA A 308 7.51 16.23 21.93
CA ALA A 308 6.89 16.49 23.21
C ALA A 308 6.73 15.19 24.01
N ASP A 309 6.28 14.11 23.35
CA ASP A 309 6.13 12.77 23.95
C ASP A 309 7.48 12.21 24.44
N LEU A 310 8.56 12.37 23.67
CA LEU A 310 9.91 11.94 24.04
C LEU A 310 10.46 12.78 25.22
N ARG A 311 10.26 14.09 25.19
CA ARG A 311 10.66 15.00 26.27
C ARG A 311 9.93 14.66 27.57
N ASP A 312 8.62 14.40 27.53
CA ASP A 312 7.78 14.16 28.71
C ASP A 312 7.99 12.74 29.27
N SER A 313 8.51 11.79 28.46
CA SER A 313 8.82 10.42 28.90
C SER A 313 10.14 10.28 29.69
N ALA A 314 10.97 11.33 29.78
CA ALA A 314 12.25 11.41 30.53
C ALA A 314 13.21 10.19 30.32
N ARG A 315 13.13 9.48 29.20
CA ARG A 315 13.82 8.20 28.98
C ARG A 315 15.10 8.29 28.14
N LEU A 316 15.40 9.44 27.55
CA LEU A 316 16.59 9.61 26.71
C LEU A 316 17.66 10.45 27.43
N SER A 317 18.92 10.02 27.33
CA SER A 317 20.04 10.90 27.70
C SER A 317 20.08 12.10 26.77
N ALA A 318 20.63 13.24 27.23
CA ALA A 318 20.78 14.43 26.37
C ALA A 318 21.57 14.13 25.09
N HIS A 319 22.45 13.14 25.12
CA HIS A 319 23.24 12.68 23.98
C HIS A 319 22.38 11.97 22.91
N ASP A 320 21.49 11.08 23.32
CA ASP A 320 20.60 10.35 22.42
C ASP A 320 19.57 11.28 21.77
N ALA A 321 19.05 12.24 22.54
CA ALA A 321 18.15 13.27 22.04
C ALA A 321 18.80 14.15 20.95
N ILE A 322 20.06 14.50 21.09
CA ILE A 322 20.82 15.28 20.10
C ILE A 322 21.08 14.45 18.83
N ALA A 323 21.45 13.18 18.95
CA ALA A 323 21.68 12.30 17.82
C ALA A 323 20.38 12.03 17.01
N GLU A 324 19.24 11.87 17.69
CA GLU A 324 17.93 11.76 17.00
C GLU A 324 17.52 13.08 16.31
N LEU A 325 17.81 14.24 16.93
CA LEU A 325 17.57 15.55 16.34
C LEU A 325 18.41 15.79 15.08
N GLU A 326 19.69 15.45 15.09
CA GLU A 326 20.55 15.55 13.91
C GLU A 326 20.08 14.63 12.79
N THR A 327 19.67 13.41 13.13
CA THR A 327 19.10 12.47 12.17
C THR A 327 17.79 12.99 11.57
N ALA A 328 16.91 13.58 12.38
CA ALA A 328 15.67 14.19 11.93
C ALA A 328 15.91 15.42 11.05
N ARG A 329 16.92 16.25 11.40
CA ARG A 329 17.35 17.39 10.60
C ARG A 329 17.86 16.99 9.22
N LEU A 330 18.73 15.98 9.15
CA LEU A 330 19.27 15.49 7.87
C LEU A 330 18.18 14.89 6.98
N ARG A 331 17.22 14.18 7.56
CA ARG A 331 16.07 13.64 6.82
C ARG A 331 15.14 14.74 6.32
N ALA A 332 14.88 15.76 7.12
CA ALA A 332 14.05 16.92 6.73
C ALA A 332 14.73 17.74 5.62
N ALA A 333 16.03 17.98 5.71
CA ALA A 333 16.80 18.66 4.67
C ALA A 333 16.77 17.90 3.34
N ALA A 334 17.08 16.60 3.34
CA ALA A 334 17.04 15.76 2.14
C ALA A 334 15.64 15.64 1.52
N GLN A 335 14.60 15.83 2.29
CA GLN A 335 13.22 15.83 1.80
C GLN A 335 12.82 17.19 1.22
N LEU A 336 13.31 18.29 1.79
CA LEU A 336 13.14 19.63 1.23
C LEU A 336 13.88 19.78 -0.10
N ASP A 337 15.09 19.22 -0.23
CA ASP A 337 15.84 19.24 -1.48
C ASP A 337 15.12 18.45 -2.58
N ARG A 338 14.55 17.28 -2.27
CA ARG A 338 13.70 16.53 -3.21
C ARG A 338 12.43 17.29 -3.60
N LEU A 339 11.78 17.97 -2.67
CA LEU A 339 10.61 18.80 -2.96
C LEU A 339 10.97 20.00 -3.84
N HIS A 340 12.17 20.55 -3.66
CA HIS A 340 12.70 21.63 -4.49
C HIS A 340 12.97 21.16 -5.93
N GLU A 341 13.57 19.98 -6.11
CA GLU A 341 13.78 19.36 -7.42
C GLU A 341 12.46 19.05 -8.12
N GLU A 342 11.48 18.47 -7.39
CA GLU A 342 10.15 18.17 -7.92
C GLU A 342 9.38 19.44 -8.30
N ALA A 343 9.45 20.49 -7.48
CA ALA A 343 8.83 21.79 -7.76
C ALA A 343 9.50 22.49 -8.96
N SER A 344 10.82 22.41 -9.08
CA SER A 344 11.57 22.94 -10.21
C SER A 344 11.22 22.21 -11.52
N ALA A 345 11.10 20.87 -11.48
CA ALA A 345 10.69 20.07 -12.62
C ALA A 345 9.22 20.32 -13.02
N ALA A 346 8.33 20.60 -12.06
CA ALA A 346 6.93 20.95 -12.32
C ALA A 346 6.80 22.39 -12.87
N GLY A 347 7.59 23.32 -12.36
CA GLY A 347 7.59 24.72 -12.78
C GLY A 347 8.13 24.93 -14.20
N ALA A 348 9.15 24.18 -14.61
CA ALA A 348 9.66 24.18 -15.97
C ALA A 348 8.59 23.80 -17.00
N ARG A 349 7.55 23.07 -16.60
CA ARG A 349 6.40 22.70 -17.45
C ARG A 349 5.24 23.71 -17.40
N ALA A 350 5.13 24.55 -16.37
CA ALA A 350 3.96 25.39 -16.09
C ALA A 350 4.18 26.91 -16.23
N GLY A 351 5.38 27.37 -16.49
CA GLY A 351 5.77 28.72 -16.94
C GLY A 351 5.06 29.91 -16.27
N ARG A 352 5.06 30.09 -14.96
CA ARG A 352 4.86 31.38 -14.23
C ARG A 352 4.64 31.27 -12.69
N ARG A 353 4.71 30.11 -12.08
CA ARG A 353 4.44 29.92 -10.63
C ARG A 353 5.61 29.37 -9.81
N LEU A 354 6.80 29.37 -10.38
CA LEU A 354 7.99 28.87 -9.71
C LEU A 354 8.33 29.73 -8.47
N ASP A 355 8.19 31.04 -8.61
CA ASP A 355 8.57 32.00 -7.55
C ASP A 355 7.65 31.89 -6.32
N GLU A 356 6.34 31.64 -6.51
CA GLU A 356 5.41 31.46 -5.40
C GLU A 356 5.67 30.13 -4.65
N VAL A 357 6.01 29.06 -5.37
CA VAL A 357 6.33 27.75 -4.78
C VAL A 357 7.68 27.82 -4.07
N HIS A 358 8.67 28.49 -4.67
CA HIS A 358 9.95 28.74 -4.02
C HIS A 358 9.80 29.57 -2.75
N ALA A 359 9.00 30.64 -2.77
CA ALA A 359 8.74 31.47 -1.60
C ALA A 359 8.05 30.68 -0.46
N GLU A 360 7.15 29.74 -0.78
CA GLU A 360 6.51 28.90 0.22
C GLU A 360 7.44 27.82 0.79
N ILE A 361 8.30 27.23 -0.04
CA ILE A 361 9.37 26.31 0.40
C ILE A 361 10.33 27.01 1.33
N GLU A 362 10.76 28.25 1.01
CA GLU A 362 11.66 29.04 1.85
C GLU A 362 11.03 29.43 3.19
N LYS A 363 9.73 29.78 3.21
CA LYS A 363 9.01 30.02 4.48
C LYS A 363 8.98 28.78 5.38
N VAL A 364 8.75 27.62 4.78
CA VAL A 364 8.75 26.35 5.53
C VAL A 364 10.16 26.00 6.00
N ARG A 365 11.18 26.26 5.18
CA ARG A 365 12.58 26.07 5.52
C ARG A 365 12.99 26.94 6.73
N ALA A 366 12.61 28.22 6.71
CA ALA A 366 12.83 29.13 7.81
C ALA A 366 12.12 28.70 9.11
N HIS A 367 10.88 28.26 9.01
CA HIS A 367 10.13 27.78 10.17
C HIS A 367 10.69 26.48 10.76
N LEU A 368 11.14 25.55 9.92
CA LEU A 368 11.84 24.34 10.36
C LEU A 368 13.18 24.68 11.03
N ALA A 369 13.94 25.63 10.49
CA ALA A 369 15.19 26.07 11.10
C ALA A 369 14.95 26.68 12.49
N GLU A 370 13.94 27.53 12.66
CA GLU A 370 13.56 28.11 13.94
C GLU A 370 13.15 27.04 14.98
N ILE A 371 12.36 26.04 14.57
CA ILE A 371 11.98 24.94 15.45
C ILE A 371 13.21 24.12 15.86
N LEU A 372 14.11 23.82 14.93
CA LEU A 372 15.32 23.05 15.18
C LEU A 372 16.28 23.81 16.12
N GLU A 373 16.44 25.13 15.95
CA GLU A 373 17.25 25.96 16.85
C GLU A 373 16.70 25.97 18.28
N ARG A 374 15.35 26.08 18.43
CA ARG A 374 14.72 26.02 19.76
C ARG A 374 14.87 24.63 20.39
N LEU A 375 14.84 23.56 19.61
CA LEU A 375 15.03 22.20 20.10
C LEU A 375 16.50 21.95 20.51
N VAL A 376 17.46 22.44 19.74
CA VAL A 376 18.88 22.34 20.08
C VAL A 376 19.17 23.14 21.37
N ALA A 377 18.68 24.38 21.48
CA ALA A 377 18.82 25.19 22.69
C ALA A 377 18.18 24.51 23.92
N ALA A 378 17.02 23.88 23.78
CA ALA A 378 16.40 23.12 24.85
C ALA A 378 17.23 21.87 25.25
N ALA A 379 17.82 21.16 24.30
CA ALA A 379 18.69 20.02 24.56
C ALA A 379 20.02 20.43 25.21
N GLU A 380 20.59 21.60 24.81
CA GLU A 380 21.79 22.17 25.43
C GLU A 380 21.54 22.64 26.86
N SER A 381 20.35 23.19 27.13
CA SER A 381 19.98 23.61 28.50
C SER A 381 19.86 22.42 29.48
N LEU A 382 19.61 21.21 28.96
CA LEU A 382 19.60 19.97 29.76
C LEU A 382 21.02 19.43 30.04
N ARG A 383 22.07 19.96 29.37
CA ARG A 383 23.48 19.58 29.61
C ARG A 383 24.15 20.39 30.72
N MET A 384 23.55 21.50 31.19
CA MET A 384 24.12 22.30 32.27
C MET A 384 23.98 21.55 33.59
N PRO A 385 25.06 21.36 34.34
CA PRO A 385 24.96 20.84 35.71
C PRO A 385 24.06 21.75 36.53
N ARG A 386 23.12 21.16 37.29
CA ARG A 386 22.31 21.94 38.23
C ARG A 386 23.26 22.65 39.19
N PRO A 387 23.06 23.95 39.49
CA PRO A 387 23.83 24.61 40.53
C PRO A 387 23.59 23.85 41.83
N GLU A 388 24.69 23.52 42.51
CA GLU A 388 24.60 22.92 43.85
C GLU A 388 23.80 23.85 44.74
N PRO A 389 22.89 23.29 45.59
CA PRO A 389 22.19 24.11 46.56
C PRO A 389 23.21 24.60 47.58
N GLY A 390 23.41 25.92 47.63
CA GLY A 390 24.16 26.62 48.68
C GLY A 390 23.40 26.61 50.02
#